data_39d534646106acc70b4f91f934a287eb
#
_entry.id   39d534646106acc70b4f91f934a287eb
#
_cell.length_a   1.000
_cell.length_b   1.000
_cell.length_c   1.000
_cell.angle_alpha   90.00
_cell.angle_beta   90.00
_cell.angle_gamma   90.00
#
_symmetry.space_group_name_H-M   'P 1'
#
loop_
_entity.id
_entity.type
_entity.pdbx_description
1 polymer ?
#
loop_
_entity_poly.entity_id
_entity_poly.type
_entity_poly.pdbx_seq_one_letter_code
_entity_poly.pdbx_strand_id
1 'polypeptide(L)'
;MQQVTVDAARWLRDGDGSWLAFRVGSDKTAMNVCDSLKAGKEYNLTLKRKGRSLDANAYFWVLVNRLADKLKIEPEGIYRAYIPDIGGGYEVVPVREDRIDAWEKVWCSGHIGRMIEDMGPCRNIKGYHNVRSYLSSSDYDTAQMSQLIELVVADCKQNGIETMTPRELDALVSRWGEVRV
;
A
#
# COMPACT_ATOMS: atom_id res chain seq x y z
N MET A 1 -11.37 11.99 -20.49
CA MET A 1 -10.05 12.21 -19.88
C MET A 1 -9.15 11.08 -20.38
N GLN A 2 -8.07 11.39 -21.09
CA GLN A 2 -7.17 10.39 -21.63
C GLN A 2 -6.20 9.94 -20.52
N GLN A 3 -6.02 8.63 -20.36
CA GLN A 3 -5.08 8.06 -19.40
C GLN A 3 -4.02 7.25 -20.13
N VAL A 4 -2.77 7.42 -19.72
CA VAL A 4 -1.62 6.70 -20.30
C VAL A 4 -0.79 6.14 -19.17
N THR A 5 -0.41 4.88 -19.29
CA THR A 5 0.52 4.25 -18.36
C THR A 5 1.95 4.55 -18.79
N VAL A 6 2.74 5.08 -17.88
CA VAL A 6 4.16 5.40 -18.08
C VAL A 6 4.99 4.72 -16.99
N ASP A 7 6.19 4.27 -17.34
CA ASP A 7 7.08 3.53 -16.43
C ASP A 7 8.41 4.24 -16.20
N ALA A 8 8.72 5.28 -16.98
CA ALA A 8 9.90 6.11 -16.81
C ALA A 8 9.65 7.53 -17.32
N ALA A 9 10.41 8.47 -16.79
CA ALA A 9 10.42 9.85 -17.27
C ALA A 9 11.85 10.30 -17.51
N ARG A 10 12.04 11.19 -18.50
CA ARG A 10 13.30 11.88 -18.78
C ARG A 10 13.04 13.36 -18.91
N TRP A 11 13.98 14.14 -18.44
CA TRP A 11 14.08 15.55 -18.76
C TRP A 11 15.00 15.72 -19.97
N LEU A 12 14.56 16.47 -20.96
CA LEU A 12 15.31 16.80 -22.18
C LEU A 12 15.30 18.32 -22.33
N ARG A 13 16.38 18.87 -22.90
CA ARG A 13 16.47 20.28 -23.23
C ARG A 13 16.99 20.41 -24.66
N ASP A 14 16.33 21.25 -25.44
CA ASP A 14 16.73 21.62 -26.79
C ASP A 14 16.59 23.14 -27.01
N GLY A 15 16.68 23.59 -28.26
CA GLY A 15 16.57 25.02 -28.64
C GLY A 15 15.20 25.62 -28.34
N ASP A 16 14.15 24.80 -28.29
CA ASP A 16 12.78 25.22 -28.05
C ASP A 16 12.37 25.22 -26.56
N GLY A 17 13.22 24.64 -25.70
CA GLY A 17 12.97 24.67 -24.26
C GLY A 17 13.25 23.37 -23.52
N SER A 18 12.55 23.19 -22.41
CA SER A 18 12.65 22.01 -21.56
C SER A 18 11.46 21.09 -21.77
N TRP A 19 11.74 19.82 -21.99
CA TRP A 19 10.76 18.78 -22.27
C TRP A 19 10.73 17.76 -21.13
N LEU A 20 9.54 17.32 -20.77
CA LEU A 20 9.35 16.15 -19.93
C LEU A 20 8.84 15.00 -20.80
N ALA A 21 9.71 14.04 -21.08
CA ALA A 21 9.39 12.87 -21.89
C ALA A 21 9.09 11.66 -21.01
N PHE A 22 8.02 10.95 -21.32
CA PHE A 22 7.60 9.74 -20.64
C PHE A 22 7.79 8.52 -21.54
N ARG A 23 8.24 7.41 -20.95
CA ARG A 23 8.26 6.13 -21.66
C ARG A 23 6.89 5.47 -21.54
N VAL A 24 6.35 5.03 -22.65
CA VAL A 24 5.10 4.26 -22.78
C VAL A 24 5.39 2.91 -23.43
N GLY A 25 4.60 1.90 -23.08
CA GLY A 25 4.83 0.52 -23.56
C GLY A 25 4.54 0.27 -25.03
N SER A 26 4.07 1.27 -25.81
CA SER A 26 3.68 1.12 -27.20
C SER A 26 3.85 2.41 -27.97
N ASP A 27 4.51 2.34 -29.13
CA ASP A 27 4.69 3.46 -30.04
C ASP A 27 3.35 4.03 -30.52
N LYS A 28 2.38 3.16 -30.80
CA LYS A 28 1.02 3.57 -31.18
C LYS A 28 0.36 4.41 -30.09
N THR A 29 0.56 4.06 -28.82
CA THR A 29 0.04 4.84 -27.70
C THR A 29 0.74 6.19 -27.62
N ALA A 30 2.06 6.24 -27.77
CA ALA A 30 2.82 7.48 -27.76
C ALA A 30 2.34 8.44 -28.87
N MET A 31 2.23 7.94 -30.11
CA MET A 31 1.76 8.72 -31.23
C MET A 31 0.35 9.28 -31.00
N ASN A 32 -0.60 8.43 -30.60
CA ASN A 32 -1.97 8.86 -30.34
C ASN A 32 -2.07 9.97 -29.27
N VAL A 33 -1.22 9.89 -28.23
CA VAL A 33 -1.18 10.93 -27.20
C VAL A 33 -0.63 12.24 -27.76
N CYS A 34 0.50 12.17 -28.47
CA CYS A 34 1.10 13.35 -29.10
C CYS A 34 0.12 14.01 -30.09
N ASP A 35 -0.55 13.22 -30.94
CA ASP A 35 -1.51 13.73 -31.93
C ASP A 35 -2.77 14.36 -31.28
N SER A 36 -3.11 13.91 -30.07
CA SER A 36 -4.24 14.48 -29.32
C SER A 36 -3.96 15.86 -28.70
N LEU A 37 -2.67 16.21 -28.56
CA LEU A 37 -2.23 17.49 -28.02
C LEU A 37 -2.14 18.53 -29.15
N LYS A 38 -2.88 19.62 -29.01
CA LYS A 38 -2.88 20.70 -30.01
C LYS A 38 -1.84 21.75 -29.66
N ALA A 39 -1.02 22.12 -30.62
CA ALA A 39 -0.03 23.18 -30.45
C ALA A 39 -0.69 24.49 -29.95
N GLY A 40 -0.01 25.18 -29.03
CA GLY A 40 -0.46 26.43 -28.44
C GLY A 40 -1.58 26.31 -27.40
N LYS A 41 -1.94 25.09 -27.00
CA LYS A 41 -2.86 24.86 -25.87
C LYS A 41 -2.12 24.32 -24.64
N GLU A 42 -2.54 24.77 -23.48
CA GLU A 42 -2.02 24.29 -22.20
C GLU A 42 -2.83 23.08 -21.71
N TYR A 43 -2.11 22.10 -21.17
CA TYR A 43 -2.69 20.87 -20.62
C TYR A 43 -2.15 20.60 -19.22
N ASN A 44 -3.02 20.22 -18.31
CA ASN A 44 -2.62 19.79 -16.98
C ASN A 44 -2.29 18.29 -16.98
N LEU A 45 -1.07 17.95 -16.62
CA LEU A 45 -0.63 16.57 -16.39
C LEU A 45 -0.77 16.21 -14.92
N THR A 46 -1.55 15.18 -14.63
CA THR A 46 -1.68 14.65 -13.28
C THR A 46 -1.11 13.24 -13.22
N LEU A 47 -0.06 13.04 -12.42
CA LEU A 47 0.51 11.72 -12.18
C LEU A 47 -0.33 11.00 -11.12
N LYS A 48 -0.99 9.93 -11.54
CA LYS A 48 -1.66 9.01 -10.61
C LYS A 48 -0.87 7.71 -10.58
N ARG A 49 -0.54 7.23 -9.39
CA ARG A 49 -0.06 5.85 -9.26
C ARG A 49 -1.16 4.93 -9.78
N LYS A 50 -0.78 3.94 -10.61
CA LYS A 50 -1.69 2.85 -10.97
C LYS A 50 -2.18 2.23 -9.66
N GLY A 51 -3.48 2.17 -9.44
CA GLY A 51 -4.05 1.59 -8.23
C GLY A 51 -3.51 0.17 -8.03
N ARG A 52 -3.24 -0.20 -6.78
CA ARG A 52 -2.83 -1.56 -6.43
C ARG A 52 -3.88 -2.53 -6.96
N SER A 53 -3.46 -3.76 -7.29
CA SER A 53 -4.43 -4.82 -7.62
C SER A 53 -5.41 -4.95 -6.45
N LEU A 54 -6.64 -4.53 -6.67
CA LEU A 54 -7.72 -4.68 -5.69
C LEU A 54 -7.94 -6.16 -5.33
N ASP A 55 -7.50 -7.05 -6.21
CA ASP A 55 -7.73 -8.49 -6.09
C ASP A 55 -7.05 -9.10 -4.86
N ALA A 56 -5.78 -8.77 -4.58
CA ALA A 56 -5.07 -9.32 -3.43
C ALA A 56 -5.62 -8.81 -2.09
N ASN A 57 -5.91 -7.51 -1.99
CA ASN A 57 -6.53 -6.96 -0.80
C ASN A 57 -7.99 -7.43 -0.64
N ALA A 58 -8.75 -7.53 -1.73
CA ALA A 58 -10.10 -8.08 -1.70
C ALA A 58 -10.10 -9.55 -1.26
N TYR A 59 -9.17 -10.36 -1.78
CA TYR A 59 -9.02 -11.75 -1.37
C TYR A 59 -8.67 -11.88 0.12
N PHE A 60 -7.73 -11.08 0.61
CA PHE A 60 -7.41 -11.02 2.04
C PHE A 60 -8.67 -10.78 2.88
N TRP A 61 -9.46 -9.76 2.55
CA TRP A 61 -10.67 -9.42 3.29
C TRP A 61 -11.76 -10.50 3.18
N VAL A 62 -11.86 -11.21 2.07
CA VAL A 62 -12.76 -12.38 1.94
C VAL A 62 -12.38 -13.46 2.95
N LEU A 63 -11.09 -13.76 3.09
CA LEU A 63 -10.62 -14.76 4.05
C LEU A 63 -10.78 -14.30 5.49
N VAL A 64 -10.44 -13.04 5.79
CA VAL A 64 -10.65 -12.45 7.12
C VAL A 64 -12.12 -12.52 7.54
N ASN A 65 -13.06 -12.18 6.66
CA ASN A 65 -14.49 -12.25 6.96
C ASN A 65 -14.95 -13.70 7.21
N ARG A 66 -14.50 -14.67 6.40
CA ARG A 66 -14.81 -16.09 6.62
C ARG A 66 -14.27 -16.60 7.96
N LEU A 67 -13.07 -16.18 8.31
CA LEU A 67 -12.42 -16.54 9.59
C LEU A 67 -13.16 -15.88 10.77
N ALA A 68 -13.52 -14.61 10.64
CA ALA A 68 -14.30 -13.86 11.62
C ALA A 68 -15.67 -14.51 11.89
N ASP A 69 -16.37 -14.88 10.83
CA ASP A 69 -17.67 -15.58 10.92
C ASP A 69 -17.54 -16.93 11.64
N LYS A 70 -16.46 -17.66 11.38
CA LYS A 70 -16.21 -18.96 12.01
C LYS A 70 -15.83 -18.84 13.47
N LEU A 71 -14.97 -17.89 13.80
CA LEU A 71 -14.46 -17.67 15.16
C LEU A 71 -15.40 -16.79 16.01
N LYS A 72 -16.42 -16.18 15.41
CA LYS A 72 -17.35 -15.22 16.07
C LYS A 72 -16.64 -14.02 16.69
N ILE A 73 -15.69 -13.47 15.96
CA ILE A 73 -14.93 -12.25 16.33
C ILE A 73 -15.01 -11.23 15.20
N GLU A 74 -14.73 -9.97 15.53
CA GLU A 74 -14.77 -8.89 14.55
C GLU A 74 -13.62 -8.99 13.52
N PRO A 75 -13.88 -8.81 12.21
CA PRO A 75 -12.86 -8.88 11.16
C PRO A 75 -11.67 -7.96 11.37
N GLU A 76 -11.91 -6.75 11.88
CA GLU A 76 -10.85 -5.78 12.19
C GLU A 76 -9.92 -6.28 13.31
N GLY A 77 -10.44 -7.03 14.27
CA GLY A 77 -9.66 -7.64 15.33
C GLY A 77 -8.66 -8.66 14.80
N ILE A 78 -9.08 -9.51 13.84
CA ILE A 78 -8.21 -10.46 13.15
C ILE A 78 -7.12 -9.71 12.36
N TYR A 79 -7.52 -8.71 11.59
CA TYR A 79 -6.58 -7.92 10.80
C TYR A 79 -5.52 -7.25 11.68
N ARG A 80 -5.93 -6.61 12.77
CA ARG A 80 -5.02 -5.95 13.71
C ARG A 80 -4.05 -6.92 14.39
N ALA A 81 -4.47 -8.17 14.62
CA ALA A 81 -3.60 -9.20 15.19
C ALA A 81 -2.43 -9.57 14.26
N TYR A 82 -2.59 -9.47 12.94
CA TYR A 82 -1.53 -9.78 11.98
C TYR A 82 -0.53 -8.63 11.78
N ILE A 83 -0.92 -7.39 12.03
CA ILE A 83 -0.09 -6.21 11.72
C ILE A 83 1.30 -6.25 12.38
N PRO A 84 1.45 -6.62 13.67
CA PRO A 84 2.75 -6.69 14.33
C PRO A 84 3.71 -7.70 13.70
N ASP A 85 3.18 -8.73 13.03
CA ASP A 85 3.96 -9.81 12.43
C ASP A 85 4.47 -9.47 11.01
N ILE A 86 4.01 -8.34 10.45
CA ILE A 86 4.45 -7.90 9.12
C ILE A 86 5.81 -7.22 9.22
N GLY A 87 6.82 -7.85 8.63
CA GLY A 87 8.18 -7.34 8.60
C GLY A 87 8.28 -5.94 7.97
N GLY A 88 8.87 -4.98 8.70
CA GLY A 88 9.03 -3.60 8.23
C GLY A 88 7.73 -2.79 8.10
N GLY A 89 6.62 -3.32 8.62
CA GLY A 89 5.30 -2.66 8.59
C GLY A 89 5.10 -1.59 9.66
N TYR A 90 6.16 -0.96 10.16
CA TYR A 90 6.08 0.09 11.17
C TYR A 90 7.21 1.11 11.06
N GLU A 91 7.00 2.27 11.65
CA GLU A 91 8.00 3.30 11.88
C GLU A 91 8.17 3.54 13.38
N VAL A 92 9.38 3.88 13.83
CA VAL A 92 9.63 4.28 15.22
C VAL A 92 9.85 5.77 15.27
N VAL A 93 8.98 6.47 15.99
CA VAL A 93 8.99 7.93 16.06
C VAL A 93 9.13 8.37 17.53
N PRO A 94 10.04 9.29 17.87
CA PRO A 94 10.06 9.89 19.19
C PRO A 94 8.89 10.86 19.34
N VAL A 95 7.99 10.56 20.29
CA VAL A 95 6.80 11.36 20.60
C VAL A 95 6.90 11.84 22.05
N ARG A 96 6.56 13.10 22.30
CA ARG A 96 6.49 13.61 23.68
C ARG A 96 5.47 12.80 24.48
N GLU A 97 5.82 12.45 25.71
CA GLU A 97 4.99 11.65 26.62
C GLU A 97 3.56 12.18 26.74
N ASP A 98 3.40 13.50 26.88
CA ASP A 98 2.09 14.18 27.01
C ASP A 98 1.32 14.31 25.66
N ARG A 99 1.85 13.80 24.56
CA ARG A 99 1.28 13.89 23.21
C ARG A 99 1.05 12.54 22.52
N ILE A 100 1.26 11.44 23.22
CA ILE A 100 1.08 10.10 22.65
C ILE A 100 -0.36 9.87 22.18
N ASP A 101 -1.35 10.23 23.00
CA ASP A 101 -2.78 10.09 22.64
C ASP A 101 -3.15 10.96 21.41
N ALA A 102 -2.55 12.14 21.30
CA ALA A 102 -2.79 13.01 20.16
C ALA A 102 -2.15 12.43 18.89
N TRP A 103 -0.97 11.84 19.03
CA TRP A 103 -0.30 11.12 17.94
C TRP A 103 -1.11 9.93 17.46
N GLU A 104 -1.63 9.10 18.38
CA GLU A 104 -2.49 7.96 18.05
C GLU A 104 -3.70 8.40 17.24
N LYS A 105 -4.41 9.43 17.67
CA LYS A 105 -5.58 9.96 16.95
C LYS A 105 -5.25 10.40 15.54
N VAL A 106 -4.11 11.07 15.34
CA VAL A 106 -3.68 11.53 14.02
C VAL A 106 -3.23 10.35 13.17
N TRP A 107 -2.41 9.45 13.73
CA TRP A 107 -1.85 8.32 13.00
C TRP A 107 -2.93 7.34 12.52
N CYS A 108 -3.88 7.03 13.38
CA CYS A 108 -4.96 6.06 13.10
C CYS A 108 -6.11 6.67 12.28
N SER A 109 -6.17 8.00 12.13
CA SER A 109 -7.27 8.67 11.45
C SER A 109 -7.42 8.23 9.99
N GLY A 110 -8.62 7.76 9.65
CA GLY A 110 -8.98 7.37 8.27
C GLY A 110 -8.35 6.08 7.75
N HIS A 111 -7.66 5.32 8.60
CA HIS A 111 -6.98 4.08 8.22
C HIS A 111 -7.35 2.91 9.15
N ILE A 112 -8.06 1.93 8.62
CA ILE A 112 -8.28 0.67 9.31
C ILE A 112 -6.93 -0.05 9.43
N GLY A 113 -6.58 -0.48 10.66
CA GLY A 113 -5.38 -1.26 10.92
C GLY A 113 -4.15 -0.44 11.30
N ARG A 114 -4.13 0.88 11.14
CA ARG A 114 -3.08 1.67 11.79
C ARG A 114 -3.25 1.64 13.30
N MET A 115 -2.16 1.42 13.99
CA MET A 115 -2.11 1.36 15.46
C MET A 115 -0.75 1.86 15.94
N ILE A 116 -0.64 2.18 17.22
CA ILE A 116 0.63 2.54 17.84
C ILE A 116 0.92 1.64 19.03
N GLU A 117 2.21 1.55 19.36
CA GLU A 117 2.71 0.88 20.55
C GLU A 117 3.72 1.78 21.23
N ASP A 118 3.48 2.16 22.47
CA ASP A 118 4.44 2.90 23.27
C ASP A 118 5.52 1.93 23.79
N MET A 119 6.74 2.08 23.25
CA MET A 119 7.91 1.28 23.63
C MET A 119 8.62 1.80 24.89
N GLY A 120 8.10 2.88 25.50
CA GLY A 120 8.66 3.50 26.67
C GLY A 120 9.65 4.64 26.40
N PRO A 121 10.29 5.16 27.47
CA PRO A 121 11.11 6.36 27.40
C PRO A 121 12.25 6.27 26.39
N CYS A 122 12.39 7.33 25.62
CA CYS A 122 13.49 7.48 24.68
C CYS A 122 14.82 7.71 25.43
N ARG A 123 15.83 6.90 25.14
CA ARG A 123 17.17 7.03 25.79
C ARG A 123 17.88 8.34 25.47
N ASN A 124 17.62 8.88 24.28
CA ASN A 124 18.37 10.01 23.75
C ASN A 124 17.67 11.37 23.96
N ILE A 125 16.36 11.37 24.26
CA ILE A 125 15.56 12.58 24.33
C ILE A 125 14.67 12.51 25.59
N LYS A 126 15.00 13.30 26.61
CA LYS A 126 14.26 13.35 27.86
C LYS A 126 12.82 13.87 27.65
N GLY A 127 11.83 13.18 28.22
CA GLY A 127 10.41 13.53 28.11
C GLY A 127 9.75 13.05 26.82
N TYR A 128 10.46 12.21 26.04
CA TYR A 128 9.93 11.54 24.85
C TYR A 128 9.92 10.04 25.05
N HIS A 129 8.94 9.39 24.40
CA HIS A 129 8.86 7.94 24.27
C HIS A 129 9.14 7.54 22.82
N ASN A 130 9.69 6.37 22.61
CA ASN A 130 9.75 5.75 21.30
C ASN A 130 8.40 5.10 21.03
N VAL A 131 7.69 5.59 20.04
CA VAL A 131 6.38 5.06 19.66
C VAL A 131 6.54 4.30 18.34
N ARG A 132 6.20 3.01 18.37
CA ARG A 132 6.11 2.20 17.15
C ARG A 132 4.76 2.47 16.52
N SER A 133 4.78 3.02 15.32
CA SER A 133 3.60 3.40 14.54
C SER A 133 3.43 2.43 13.39
N TYR A 134 2.46 1.53 13.48
CA TYR A 134 2.22 0.49 12.51
C TYR A 134 1.49 1.03 11.28
N LEU A 135 1.95 0.63 10.10
CA LEU A 135 1.34 0.89 8.81
C LEU A 135 0.12 -0.01 8.60
N SER A 136 -0.76 0.39 7.72
CA SER A 136 -1.89 -0.44 7.28
C SER A 136 -1.58 -1.10 5.93
N SER A 137 -2.36 -2.12 5.55
CA SER A 137 -2.20 -2.81 4.26
C SER A 137 -2.26 -1.88 3.05
N SER A 138 -2.83 -0.68 3.19
CA SER A 138 -2.79 0.36 2.16
C SER A 138 -1.38 0.87 1.86
N ASP A 139 -0.46 0.74 2.81
CA ASP A 139 0.92 1.24 2.71
C ASP A 139 1.92 0.11 2.39
N TYR A 140 1.48 -1.16 2.47
CA TYR A 140 2.32 -2.35 2.32
C TYR A 140 2.89 -2.50 0.90
N ASP A 141 4.11 -3.04 0.84
CA ASP A 141 4.71 -3.51 -0.39
C ASP A 141 4.25 -4.93 -0.76
N THR A 142 4.79 -5.45 -1.89
CA THR A 142 4.41 -6.79 -2.36
C THR A 142 4.79 -7.87 -1.37
N ALA A 143 5.98 -7.76 -0.75
CA ALA A 143 6.44 -8.73 0.22
C ALA A 143 5.59 -8.70 1.49
N GLN A 144 5.28 -7.51 2.00
CA GLN A 144 4.41 -7.31 3.15
C GLN A 144 2.98 -7.80 2.90
N MET A 145 2.44 -7.55 1.70
CA MET A 145 1.12 -8.06 1.33
C MET A 145 1.10 -9.57 1.19
N SER A 146 2.19 -10.19 0.69
CA SER A 146 2.34 -11.64 0.67
C SER A 146 2.31 -12.22 2.08
N GLN A 147 3.11 -11.65 3.00
CA GLN A 147 3.14 -12.07 4.41
C GLN A 147 1.75 -11.99 5.04
N LEU A 148 1.03 -10.88 4.81
CA LEU A 148 -0.33 -10.72 5.34
C LEU A 148 -1.30 -11.77 4.83
N ILE A 149 -1.23 -12.10 3.53
CA ILE A 149 -2.06 -13.15 2.92
C ILE A 149 -1.65 -14.54 3.45
N GLU A 150 -0.37 -14.81 3.60
CA GLU A 150 0.12 -16.08 4.15
C GLU A 150 -0.39 -16.33 5.57
N LEU A 151 -0.40 -15.31 6.42
CA LEU A 151 -0.93 -15.43 7.80
C LEU A 151 -2.40 -15.81 7.79
N VAL A 152 -3.24 -15.07 7.06
CA VAL A 152 -4.68 -15.38 7.02
C VAL A 152 -4.97 -16.72 6.35
N VAL A 153 -4.19 -17.13 5.33
CA VAL A 153 -4.33 -18.44 4.68
C VAL A 153 -3.97 -19.57 5.64
N ALA A 154 -2.91 -19.40 6.45
CA ALA A 154 -2.52 -20.39 7.46
C ALA A 154 -3.65 -20.60 8.48
N ASP A 155 -4.20 -19.51 9.03
CA ASP A 155 -5.30 -19.57 9.98
C ASP A 155 -6.59 -20.14 9.37
N CYS A 156 -6.90 -19.77 8.13
CA CYS A 156 -8.02 -20.34 7.40
C CYS A 156 -7.90 -21.86 7.25
N LYS A 157 -6.71 -22.35 6.86
CA LYS A 157 -6.44 -23.79 6.73
C LYS A 157 -6.58 -24.53 8.07
N GLN A 158 -6.04 -23.95 9.15
CA GLN A 158 -6.17 -24.53 10.50
C GLN A 158 -7.63 -24.63 10.93
N ASN A 159 -8.46 -23.70 10.49
CA ASN A 159 -9.89 -23.67 10.78
C ASN A 159 -10.74 -24.36 9.73
N GLY A 160 -10.14 -25.11 8.76
CA GLY A 160 -10.87 -25.82 7.72
C GLY A 160 -11.66 -24.92 6.75
N ILE A 161 -11.16 -23.71 6.52
CA ILE A 161 -11.71 -22.77 5.53
C ILE A 161 -10.94 -22.97 4.22
N GLU A 162 -11.66 -23.14 3.13
CA GLU A 162 -11.08 -23.31 1.80
C GLU A 162 -10.40 -22.00 1.33
N THR A 163 -9.18 -22.15 0.82
CA THR A 163 -8.35 -21.07 0.31
C THR A 163 -7.91 -21.34 -1.12
N MET A 164 -7.42 -20.31 -1.83
CA MET A 164 -6.79 -20.50 -3.13
C MET A 164 -5.61 -21.47 -3.06
N THR A 165 -5.33 -22.13 -4.17
CA THR A 165 -4.11 -22.95 -4.32
C THR A 165 -2.87 -22.05 -4.30
N PRO A 166 -1.68 -22.59 -3.95
CA PRO A 166 -0.44 -21.81 -3.99
C PRO A 166 -0.19 -21.11 -5.32
N ARG A 167 -0.47 -21.80 -6.44
CA ARG A 167 -0.31 -21.23 -7.78
C ARG A 167 -1.23 -20.04 -8.06
N GLU A 168 -2.46 -20.09 -7.59
CA GLU A 168 -3.42 -18.98 -7.70
C GLU A 168 -3.01 -17.81 -6.81
N LEU A 169 -2.48 -18.09 -5.62
CA LEU A 169 -1.94 -17.09 -4.72
C LEU A 169 -0.73 -16.37 -5.31
N ASP A 170 0.22 -17.12 -5.85
CA ASP A 170 1.41 -16.54 -6.51
C ASP A 170 1.01 -15.63 -7.66
N ALA A 171 0.04 -16.03 -8.48
CA ALA A 171 -0.48 -15.22 -9.57
C ALA A 171 -1.19 -13.95 -9.08
N LEU A 172 -1.87 -14.03 -7.93
CA LEU A 172 -2.56 -12.89 -7.31
C LEU A 172 -1.55 -11.87 -6.76
N VAL A 173 -0.55 -12.34 -6.04
CA VAL A 173 0.48 -11.52 -5.40
C VAL A 173 1.44 -10.90 -6.42
N SER A 174 1.80 -11.63 -7.48
CA SER A 174 2.61 -11.10 -8.57
C SER A 174 1.97 -9.86 -9.20
N ARG A 175 0.66 -9.88 -9.41
CA ARG A 175 -0.08 -8.70 -9.90
C ARG A 175 -0.07 -7.53 -8.93
N TRP A 176 0.07 -7.78 -7.63
CA TRP A 176 0.22 -6.72 -6.63
C TRP A 176 1.54 -5.94 -6.82
N GLY A 177 2.61 -6.65 -7.19
CA GLY A 177 3.92 -6.06 -7.50
C GLY A 177 3.96 -5.27 -8.82
N GLU A 178 3.29 -5.76 -9.86
CA GLU A 178 3.25 -5.12 -11.19
C GLU A 178 2.64 -3.70 -11.17
N VAL A 179 1.95 -3.36 -10.11
CA VAL A 179 1.27 -2.07 -9.91
C VAL A 179 2.20 -1.01 -9.27
N ARG A 180 3.42 -1.38 -8.89
CA ARG A 180 4.35 -0.52 -8.14
C ARG A 180 5.46 0.13 -8.95
N VAL A 181 5.56 -0.14 -10.26
CA VAL A 181 6.60 0.46 -11.12
C VAL A 181 6.09 1.74 -11.78
#